data_7cd6bfc67f0a2940cace6c6705c676e6
#
_entry.id   7cd6bfc67f0a2940cace6c6705c676e6
#
_cell.length_a   1.000
_cell.length_b   1.000
_cell.length_c   1.000
_cell.angle_alpha   90.00
_cell.angle_beta   90.00
_cell.angle_gamma   90.00
#
_symmetry.space_group_name_H-M   'P 1'
#
loop_
_entity.id
_entity.type
_entity.pdbx_description
1 polymer ?
#
loop_
_entity_poly.entity_id
_entity_poly.type
_entity_poly.pdbx_seq_one_letter_code
_entity_poly.pdbx_strand_id
1 'polypeptide(L)'
;MRKKEDRKLQDAPRWLGPVAPSRTALVTPISAARWLLVLIAIAAIYFFHGFIVPVLASLVIAFASWPVYRKILNRVGGNTTIGATIAIILILAFLIVPIGIAATYAVGELRDWIGWALEVNKHGAPPPDWILALPGVGEWLADQWVHRVGSPGAIGELVQIVSGANIGNIYRAVIALGDGAFHLLLTMLFMLIALFFVFRDGASFTRQLDLLGERILPARWERISRVVPATISSTVTGMTLIAIGEGIVLGIAYWLAGVPSPVTLGVLTGVMALIPGGAPLSFTLVSVYLMASGSLFAGIALFVWGTVELFIVDKTVRPKLVGGPIKLPFLPTFFGLIGGVKTMGFLGLFIGPVLMALIVSIWREWMREVELSDIPDPMALEPQPMPKTPDVIVTKQTTAV
;
A
#
# COMPACT_ATOMS: atom_id res chain seq x y z
N MET A 1 35.41 -45.15 -37.36
CA MET A 1 34.61 -43.93 -37.03
C MET A 1 35.43 -42.77 -36.42
N ARG A 2 36.59 -42.97 -35.83
CA ARG A 2 37.45 -41.92 -35.20
C ARG A 2 38.08 -40.92 -36.18
N LYS A 3 38.29 -41.29 -37.44
CA LYS A 3 38.98 -40.47 -38.44
C LYS A 3 38.14 -39.34 -39.09
N LYS A 4 36.82 -39.26 -38.79
CA LYS A 4 35.89 -38.23 -39.33
C LYS A 4 35.63 -37.08 -38.33
N GLU A 5 35.93 -37.27 -37.08
CA GLU A 5 35.77 -36.20 -36.05
C GLU A 5 36.96 -35.23 -36.02
N ASP A 6 38.17 -35.74 -36.30
CA ASP A 6 39.39 -34.91 -36.31
C ASP A 6 39.43 -33.89 -37.46
N ARG A 7 38.62 -34.12 -38.52
CA ARG A 7 38.55 -33.16 -39.66
C ARG A 7 37.64 -31.97 -39.41
N LYS A 8 36.66 -32.06 -38.52
CA LYS A 8 35.77 -30.97 -38.21
C LYS A 8 36.36 -29.93 -37.24
N LEU A 9 37.41 -30.29 -36.52
CA LEU A 9 38.15 -29.40 -35.64
C LEU A 9 39.20 -28.51 -36.33
N GLN A 10 39.54 -28.83 -37.60
CA GLN A 10 40.51 -28.05 -38.39
C GLN A 10 39.91 -26.87 -39.17
N ASP A 11 38.57 -26.81 -39.29
CA ASP A 11 37.88 -25.75 -40.04
C ASP A 11 37.28 -24.64 -39.12
N ALA A 12 37.68 -24.57 -37.84
CA ALA A 12 37.31 -23.47 -36.98
C ALA A 12 37.97 -22.15 -37.48
N PRO A 13 37.22 -21.06 -37.58
CA PRO A 13 37.74 -19.79 -38.08
C PRO A 13 38.99 -19.38 -37.28
N ARG A 14 40.09 -19.03 -37.98
CA ARG A 14 41.40 -18.69 -37.38
C ARG A 14 41.40 -17.53 -36.38
N TRP A 15 40.28 -16.79 -36.24
CA TRP A 15 40.14 -15.74 -35.24
C TRP A 15 39.79 -16.29 -33.83
N LEU A 16 39.43 -17.58 -33.71
CA LEU A 16 39.29 -18.31 -32.46
C LEU A 16 40.57 -19.11 -32.15
N GLY A 17 41.75 -18.53 -32.33
CA GLY A 17 42.99 -19.15 -31.89
C GLY A 17 42.89 -19.54 -30.39
N PRO A 18 43.60 -20.62 -29.96
CA PRO A 18 43.58 -21.01 -28.55
C PRO A 18 44.02 -19.81 -27.72
N VAL A 19 43.08 -19.32 -26.93
CA VAL A 19 43.38 -18.29 -25.92
C VAL A 19 44.36 -18.94 -24.96
N ALA A 20 45.67 -18.64 -25.15
CA ALA A 20 46.70 -19.07 -24.22
C ALA A 20 46.30 -18.58 -22.82
N PRO A 21 46.33 -19.42 -21.79
CA PRO A 21 46.01 -18.98 -20.43
C PRO A 21 47.03 -17.91 -20.05
N SER A 22 46.61 -16.67 -20.01
CA SER A 22 47.46 -15.55 -19.55
C SER A 22 47.79 -15.81 -18.09
N ARG A 23 49.08 -16.06 -17.80
CA ARG A 23 49.60 -16.33 -16.43
C ARG A 23 49.50 -15.11 -15.49
N THR A 24 48.79 -14.05 -15.88
CA THR A 24 48.62 -12.79 -15.12
C THR A 24 47.15 -12.42 -14.91
N ALA A 25 46.27 -13.40 -14.70
CA ALA A 25 44.94 -13.04 -14.26
C ALA A 25 45.04 -12.61 -12.78
N LEU A 26 44.98 -11.29 -12.56
CA LEU A 26 44.94 -10.67 -11.21
C LEU A 26 43.69 -11.12 -10.39
N VAL A 27 42.74 -11.79 -11.04
CA VAL A 27 41.48 -12.26 -10.45
C VAL A 27 41.22 -13.70 -10.90
N THR A 28 40.88 -14.59 -9.97
CA THR A 28 40.52 -15.97 -10.31
C THR A 28 39.28 -15.97 -11.22
N PRO A 29 39.16 -16.92 -12.19
CA PRO A 29 38.03 -16.94 -13.13
C PRO A 29 36.67 -17.02 -12.43
N ILE A 30 36.61 -17.62 -11.25
CA ILE A 30 35.40 -17.70 -10.43
C ILE A 30 35.02 -16.33 -9.83
N SER A 31 36.02 -15.54 -9.38
CA SER A 31 35.76 -14.19 -8.87
C SER A 31 35.39 -13.21 -9.96
N ALA A 32 36.02 -13.32 -11.15
CA ALA A 32 35.66 -12.53 -12.32
C ALA A 32 34.20 -12.79 -12.77
N ALA A 33 33.79 -14.06 -12.81
CA ALA A 33 32.41 -14.43 -13.13
C ALA A 33 31.41 -13.88 -12.10
N ARG A 34 31.73 -13.90 -10.80
CA ARG A 34 30.89 -13.33 -9.75
C ARG A 34 30.74 -11.80 -9.90
N TRP A 35 31.84 -11.09 -10.16
CA TRP A 35 31.79 -9.64 -10.39
C TRP A 35 31.01 -9.28 -11.65
N LEU A 36 31.13 -10.07 -12.72
CA LEU A 36 30.34 -9.90 -13.94
C LEU A 36 28.84 -10.09 -13.66
N LEU A 37 28.46 -11.11 -12.90
CA LEU A 37 27.06 -11.34 -12.49
C LEU A 37 26.52 -10.19 -11.65
N VAL A 38 27.30 -9.66 -10.70
CA VAL A 38 26.92 -8.50 -9.90
C VAL A 38 26.74 -7.27 -10.78
N LEU A 39 27.64 -7.03 -11.72
CA LEU A 39 27.55 -5.90 -12.66
C LEU A 39 26.32 -6.02 -13.56
N ILE A 40 26.04 -7.22 -14.11
CA ILE A 40 24.83 -7.48 -14.88
C ILE A 40 23.57 -7.28 -14.02
N ALA A 41 23.56 -7.73 -12.77
CA ALA A 41 22.44 -7.55 -11.86
C ALA A 41 22.19 -6.06 -11.56
N ILE A 42 23.25 -5.29 -11.30
CA ILE A 42 23.15 -3.83 -11.10
C ILE A 42 22.63 -3.15 -12.38
N ALA A 43 23.18 -3.49 -13.54
CA ALA A 43 22.71 -2.97 -14.81
C ALA A 43 21.25 -3.32 -15.07
N ALA A 44 20.83 -4.56 -14.79
CA ALA A 44 19.44 -4.99 -14.89
C ALA A 44 18.52 -4.20 -13.96
N ILE A 45 18.88 -4.01 -12.69
CA ILE A 45 18.10 -3.19 -11.74
C ILE A 45 17.99 -1.76 -12.25
N TYR A 46 19.08 -1.17 -12.76
CA TYR A 46 19.06 0.18 -13.31
C TYR A 46 18.17 0.29 -14.55
N PHE A 47 18.26 -0.63 -15.49
CA PHE A 47 17.41 -0.63 -16.69
C PHE A 47 15.93 -0.88 -16.40
N PHE A 48 15.65 -1.79 -15.47
CA PHE A 48 14.29 -2.20 -15.15
C PHE A 48 13.69 -1.48 -13.96
N HIS A 49 14.33 -0.42 -13.43
CA HIS A 49 13.83 0.31 -12.26
C HIS A 49 12.39 0.82 -12.43
N GLY A 50 12.01 1.25 -13.64
CA GLY A 50 10.63 1.69 -13.94
C GLY A 50 9.57 0.59 -13.80
N PHE A 51 9.97 -0.69 -13.89
CA PHE A 51 9.08 -1.84 -13.72
C PHE A 51 8.96 -2.32 -12.28
N ILE A 52 9.80 -1.83 -11.36
CA ILE A 52 9.79 -2.26 -9.95
C ILE A 52 8.42 -1.95 -9.31
N VAL A 53 7.89 -0.75 -9.55
CA VAL A 53 6.60 -0.32 -8.98
C VAL A 53 5.44 -1.18 -9.49
N PRO A 54 5.23 -1.37 -10.81
CA PRO A 54 4.19 -2.28 -11.32
C PRO A 54 4.30 -3.70 -10.82
N VAL A 55 5.53 -4.25 -10.77
CA VAL A 55 5.76 -5.63 -10.31
C VAL A 55 5.47 -5.79 -8.82
N LEU A 56 5.97 -4.87 -7.98
CA LEU A 56 5.66 -4.90 -6.54
C LEU A 56 4.17 -4.74 -6.28
N ALA A 57 3.50 -3.81 -6.99
CA ALA A 57 2.05 -3.65 -6.89
C ALA A 57 1.30 -4.93 -7.28
N SER A 58 1.72 -5.58 -8.37
CA SER A 58 1.13 -6.84 -8.81
C SER A 58 1.29 -7.96 -7.79
N LEU A 59 2.46 -8.09 -7.16
CA LEU A 59 2.71 -9.07 -6.09
C LEU A 59 1.83 -8.80 -4.86
N VAL A 60 1.75 -7.54 -4.44
CA VAL A 60 0.92 -7.11 -3.30
C VAL A 60 -0.55 -7.44 -3.56
N ILE A 61 -1.08 -7.09 -4.74
CA ILE A 61 -2.46 -7.41 -5.14
C ILE A 61 -2.66 -8.91 -5.27
N ALA A 62 -1.71 -9.65 -5.85
CA ALA A 62 -1.79 -11.09 -5.99
C ALA A 62 -1.89 -11.79 -4.62
N PHE A 63 -1.06 -11.43 -3.66
CA PHE A 63 -1.11 -12.01 -2.32
C PHE A 63 -2.43 -11.68 -1.60
N ALA A 64 -2.92 -10.45 -1.72
CA ALA A 64 -4.19 -10.04 -1.11
C ALA A 64 -5.39 -10.77 -1.73
N SER A 65 -5.41 -10.93 -3.04
CA SER A 65 -6.50 -11.57 -3.78
C SER A 65 -6.33 -13.08 -4.00
N TRP A 66 -5.22 -13.67 -3.52
CA TRP A 66 -4.93 -15.09 -3.68
C TRP A 66 -6.04 -16.04 -3.22
N PRO A 67 -6.72 -15.81 -2.07
CA PRO A 67 -7.84 -16.65 -1.65
C PRO A 67 -9.00 -16.63 -2.64
N VAL A 68 -9.27 -15.47 -3.26
CA VAL A 68 -10.31 -15.31 -4.29
C VAL A 68 -9.90 -16.03 -5.58
N TYR A 69 -8.65 -15.80 -6.03
CA TYR A 69 -8.10 -16.47 -7.21
C TYR A 69 -8.17 -18.00 -7.09
N ARG A 70 -7.80 -18.56 -5.95
CA ARG A 70 -7.89 -20.02 -5.71
C ARG A 70 -9.32 -20.56 -5.82
N LYS A 71 -10.32 -19.80 -5.34
CA LYS A 71 -11.73 -20.18 -5.51
C LYS A 71 -12.15 -20.16 -6.97
N ILE A 72 -11.70 -19.16 -7.74
CA ILE A 72 -11.94 -19.09 -9.18
C ILE A 72 -11.28 -20.26 -9.91
N LEU A 73 -9.99 -20.51 -9.63
CA LEU A 73 -9.21 -21.59 -10.25
C LEU A 73 -9.88 -22.95 -10.06
N ASN A 74 -10.39 -23.23 -8.86
CA ASN A 74 -11.10 -24.48 -8.57
C ASN A 74 -12.41 -24.59 -9.36
N ARG A 75 -13.12 -23.48 -9.64
CA ARG A 75 -14.36 -23.47 -10.42
C ARG A 75 -14.14 -23.64 -11.92
N VAL A 76 -12.98 -23.22 -12.43
CA VAL A 76 -12.63 -23.34 -13.86
C VAL A 76 -11.81 -24.61 -14.17
N GLY A 77 -11.87 -25.61 -13.29
CA GLY A 77 -11.22 -26.90 -13.53
C GLY A 77 -9.69 -26.86 -13.47
N GLY A 78 -9.08 -25.90 -12.76
CA GLY A 78 -7.63 -25.78 -12.63
C GLY A 78 -6.91 -25.11 -13.81
N ASN A 79 -7.62 -24.57 -14.78
CA ASN A 79 -7.00 -23.84 -15.89
C ASN A 79 -6.49 -22.47 -15.40
N THR A 80 -5.17 -22.36 -15.23
CA THR A 80 -4.51 -21.17 -14.68
C THR A 80 -4.70 -19.94 -15.55
N THR A 81 -4.71 -20.10 -16.88
CA THR A 81 -4.90 -18.97 -17.82
C THR A 81 -6.30 -18.38 -17.70
N ILE A 82 -7.33 -19.22 -17.73
CA ILE A 82 -8.73 -18.77 -17.57
C ILE A 82 -8.93 -18.20 -16.18
N GLY A 83 -8.41 -18.85 -15.14
CA GLY A 83 -8.49 -18.38 -13.77
C GLY A 83 -7.83 -17.01 -13.58
N ALA A 84 -6.64 -16.78 -14.15
CA ALA A 84 -5.94 -15.50 -14.11
C ALA A 84 -6.73 -14.40 -14.83
N THR A 85 -7.25 -14.69 -16.01
CA THR A 85 -8.06 -13.73 -16.79
C THR A 85 -9.31 -13.29 -16.03
N ILE A 86 -10.07 -14.25 -15.48
CA ILE A 86 -11.28 -13.93 -14.69
C ILE A 86 -10.91 -13.12 -13.44
N ALA A 87 -9.83 -13.50 -12.72
CA ALA A 87 -9.39 -12.78 -11.54
C ALA A 87 -9.05 -11.31 -11.86
N ILE A 88 -8.34 -11.06 -12.97
CA ILE A 88 -7.99 -9.70 -13.40
C ILE A 88 -9.24 -8.91 -13.77
N ILE A 89 -10.18 -9.50 -14.51
CA ILE A 89 -11.45 -8.82 -14.85
C ILE A 89 -12.22 -8.43 -13.59
N LEU A 90 -12.27 -9.30 -12.58
CA LEU A 90 -12.92 -9.01 -11.30
C LEU A 90 -12.21 -7.90 -10.53
N ILE A 91 -10.86 -7.91 -10.49
CA ILE A 91 -10.07 -6.85 -9.85
C ILE A 91 -10.28 -5.51 -10.55
N LEU A 92 -10.25 -5.51 -11.88
CA LEU A 92 -10.55 -4.31 -12.69
C LEU A 92 -11.97 -3.80 -12.45
N ALA A 93 -12.96 -4.68 -12.47
CA ALA A 93 -14.34 -4.30 -12.18
C ALA A 93 -14.48 -3.71 -10.77
N PHE A 94 -13.86 -4.35 -9.78
CA PHE A 94 -13.84 -3.87 -8.40
C PHE A 94 -13.21 -2.49 -8.25
N LEU A 95 -12.20 -2.17 -9.06
CA LEU A 95 -11.53 -0.87 -9.04
C LEU A 95 -12.30 0.18 -9.87
N ILE A 96 -12.70 -0.18 -11.10
CA ILE A 96 -13.27 0.77 -12.07
C ILE A 96 -14.71 1.14 -11.70
N VAL A 97 -15.52 0.18 -11.20
CA VAL A 97 -16.94 0.44 -10.93
C VAL A 97 -17.16 1.52 -9.87
N PRO A 98 -16.53 1.47 -8.66
CA PRO A 98 -16.69 2.52 -7.66
C PRO A 98 -16.18 3.89 -8.16
N ILE A 99 -15.03 3.90 -8.84
CA ILE A 99 -14.43 5.13 -9.38
C ILE A 99 -15.36 5.70 -10.48
N GLY A 100 -15.89 4.86 -11.35
CA GLY A 100 -16.82 5.28 -12.39
C GLY A 100 -18.11 5.88 -11.81
N ILE A 101 -18.68 5.24 -10.79
CA ILE A 101 -19.83 5.76 -10.07
C ILE A 101 -19.49 7.13 -9.45
N ALA A 102 -18.39 7.22 -8.70
CA ALA A 102 -17.98 8.49 -8.09
C ALA A 102 -17.73 9.59 -9.15
N ALA A 103 -17.11 9.24 -10.27
CA ALA A 103 -16.85 10.17 -11.36
C ALA A 103 -18.14 10.69 -12.02
N THR A 104 -19.16 9.85 -12.20
CA THR A 104 -20.45 10.30 -12.77
C THR A 104 -21.13 11.31 -11.85
N TYR A 105 -21.13 11.08 -10.54
CA TYR A 105 -21.66 12.03 -9.57
C TYR A 105 -20.80 13.31 -9.53
N ALA A 106 -19.49 13.21 -9.49
CA ALA A 106 -18.58 14.37 -9.47
C ALA A 106 -18.74 15.25 -10.73
N VAL A 107 -18.93 14.66 -11.91
CA VAL A 107 -19.19 15.43 -13.15
C VAL A 107 -20.53 16.16 -13.07
N GLY A 108 -21.58 15.53 -12.52
CA GLY A 108 -22.87 16.18 -12.26
C GLY A 108 -22.72 17.41 -11.39
N GLU A 109 -22.06 17.23 -10.25
CA GLU A 109 -21.78 18.31 -9.29
C GLU A 109 -20.93 19.43 -9.87
N LEU A 110 -19.88 19.08 -10.61
CA LEU A 110 -19.05 20.11 -11.26
C LEU A 110 -19.88 20.97 -12.20
N ARG A 111 -20.85 20.36 -12.93
CA ARG A 111 -21.77 21.10 -13.77
C ARG A 111 -22.66 22.04 -12.96
N ASP A 112 -23.19 21.57 -11.84
CA ASP A 112 -24.03 22.36 -10.94
C ASP A 112 -23.23 23.51 -10.31
N TRP A 113 -22.00 23.28 -9.88
CA TRP A 113 -21.08 24.30 -9.38
C TRP A 113 -20.74 25.35 -10.44
N ILE A 114 -20.47 24.91 -11.68
CA ILE A 114 -20.22 25.82 -12.81
C ILE A 114 -21.49 26.62 -13.10
N GLY A 115 -22.68 25.98 -13.11
CA GLY A 115 -23.95 26.65 -13.28
C GLY A 115 -24.20 27.74 -12.21
N TRP A 116 -24.00 27.37 -10.94
CA TRP A 116 -24.09 28.31 -9.83
C TRP A 116 -23.08 29.46 -9.96
N ALA A 117 -21.81 29.16 -10.27
CA ALA A 117 -20.78 30.19 -10.45
C ALA A 117 -21.11 31.16 -11.58
N LEU A 118 -21.66 30.66 -12.70
CA LEU A 118 -22.13 31.51 -13.82
C LEU A 118 -23.33 32.37 -13.43
N GLU A 119 -24.27 31.85 -12.64
CA GLU A 119 -25.42 32.60 -12.14
C GLU A 119 -24.99 33.70 -11.17
N VAL A 120 -24.13 33.37 -10.20
CA VAL A 120 -23.52 34.35 -9.29
C VAL A 120 -22.71 35.38 -10.03
N ASN A 121 -21.99 35.01 -11.08
CA ASN A 121 -21.25 35.98 -11.90
C ASN A 121 -22.16 36.95 -12.65
N LYS A 122 -23.40 36.54 -13.00
CA LYS A 122 -24.39 37.38 -13.69
C LYS A 122 -25.15 38.31 -12.72
N HIS A 123 -25.59 37.76 -11.60
CA HIS A 123 -26.54 38.44 -10.71
C HIS A 123 -25.91 38.89 -9.36
N GLY A 124 -24.67 38.44 -9.09
CA GLY A 124 -24.10 38.53 -7.75
C GLY A 124 -24.65 37.49 -6.80
N ALA A 125 -24.06 37.31 -5.65
CA ALA A 125 -24.57 36.48 -4.57
C ALA A 125 -24.73 37.30 -3.28
N PRO A 126 -25.91 37.30 -2.64
CA PRO A 126 -26.03 37.89 -1.31
C PRO A 126 -25.14 37.12 -0.32
N PRO A 127 -24.65 37.80 0.72
CA PRO A 127 -23.89 37.11 1.76
C PRO A 127 -24.78 36.03 2.40
N PRO A 128 -24.25 34.79 2.60
CA PRO A 128 -24.98 33.75 3.26
C PRO A 128 -25.41 34.12 4.68
N ASP A 129 -26.60 33.71 5.12
CA ASP A 129 -27.18 34.07 6.43
C ASP A 129 -26.27 33.72 7.61
N TRP A 130 -25.45 32.66 7.48
CA TRP A 130 -24.51 32.29 8.54
C TRP A 130 -23.38 33.31 8.73
N ILE A 131 -23.00 34.05 7.70
CA ILE A 131 -22.03 35.18 7.82
C ILE A 131 -22.64 36.29 8.66
N LEU A 132 -23.90 36.64 8.39
CA LEU A 132 -24.62 37.66 9.12
C LEU A 132 -24.87 37.29 10.59
N ALA A 133 -24.98 35.97 10.86
CA ALA A 133 -25.18 35.44 12.20
C ALA A 133 -23.92 35.43 13.09
N LEU A 134 -22.74 35.77 12.57
CA LEU A 134 -21.50 35.77 13.35
C LEU A 134 -21.41 37.03 14.25
N PRO A 135 -21.38 36.91 15.59
CA PRO A 135 -21.33 38.05 16.47
C PRO A 135 -19.98 38.78 16.36
N GLY A 136 -20.04 40.11 16.13
CA GLY A 136 -18.88 41.01 16.11
C GLY A 136 -18.08 41.10 14.82
N VAL A 137 -18.18 40.11 13.92
CA VAL A 137 -17.45 40.07 12.63
C VAL A 137 -18.35 39.88 11.42
N GLY A 138 -19.63 39.56 11.63
CA GLY A 138 -20.58 39.22 10.56
C GLY A 138 -20.79 40.35 9.55
N GLU A 139 -20.98 41.57 10.02
CA GLU A 139 -21.16 42.76 9.16
C GLU A 139 -19.90 43.02 8.31
N TRP A 140 -18.72 42.94 8.92
CA TRP A 140 -17.45 43.12 8.20
C TRP A 140 -17.22 42.04 7.14
N LEU A 141 -17.52 40.78 7.48
CA LEU A 141 -17.43 39.69 6.53
C LEU A 141 -18.46 39.79 5.40
N ALA A 142 -19.68 40.23 5.73
CA ALA A 142 -20.72 40.46 4.73
C ALA A 142 -20.34 41.59 3.76
N ASP A 143 -19.75 42.67 4.26
CA ASP A 143 -19.22 43.74 3.42
C ASP A 143 -18.09 43.26 2.50
N GLN A 144 -17.13 42.52 3.03
CA GLN A 144 -16.08 41.88 2.23
C GLN A 144 -16.64 40.89 1.20
N TRP A 145 -17.70 40.15 1.56
CA TRP A 145 -18.39 39.25 0.65
C TRP A 145 -19.01 39.99 -0.53
N VAL A 146 -19.78 41.05 -0.24
CA VAL A 146 -20.41 41.87 -1.28
C VAL A 146 -19.38 42.48 -2.23
N HIS A 147 -18.27 43.00 -1.69
CA HIS A 147 -17.21 43.61 -2.51
C HIS A 147 -16.41 42.62 -3.34
N ARG A 148 -16.18 41.39 -2.86
CA ARG A 148 -15.29 40.42 -3.53
C ARG A 148 -16.00 39.33 -4.32
N VAL A 149 -17.24 38.96 -3.95
CA VAL A 149 -17.97 37.83 -4.52
C VAL A 149 -19.40 38.23 -4.88
N GLY A 150 -20.00 39.14 -4.12
CA GLY A 150 -21.41 39.47 -4.23
C GLY A 150 -21.76 40.41 -5.39
N SER A 151 -20.80 41.10 -6.00
CA SER A 151 -21.03 41.99 -7.13
C SER A 151 -21.10 41.21 -8.46
N PRO A 152 -21.99 41.62 -9.39
CA PRO A 152 -22.00 41.04 -10.75
C PRO A 152 -20.63 41.17 -11.42
N GLY A 153 -20.11 40.08 -11.98
CA GLY A 153 -18.79 40.06 -12.61
C GLY A 153 -17.61 39.72 -11.67
N ALA A 154 -17.82 39.73 -10.35
CA ALA A 154 -16.74 39.50 -9.37
C ALA A 154 -16.05 38.13 -9.54
N ILE A 155 -16.81 37.06 -9.86
CA ILE A 155 -16.23 35.75 -10.13
C ILE A 155 -15.40 35.78 -11.43
N GLY A 156 -15.84 36.52 -12.45
CA GLY A 156 -15.08 36.77 -13.67
C GLY A 156 -13.75 37.49 -13.40
N GLU A 157 -13.74 38.48 -12.52
CA GLU A 157 -12.51 39.18 -12.07
C GLU A 157 -11.59 38.25 -11.29
N LEU A 158 -12.12 37.46 -10.36
CA LEU A 158 -11.35 36.44 -9.64
C LEU A 158 -10.74 35.41 -10.60
N VAL A 159 -11.53 34.92 -11.56
CA VAL A 159 -11.05 34.03 -12.61
C VAL A 159 -9.99 34.70 -13.48
N GLN A 160 -10.13 35.99 -13.82
CA GLN A 160 -9.12 36.77 -14.53
C GLN A 160 -7.86 37.00 -13.70
N ILE A 161 -7.96 37.27 -12.41
CA ILE A 161 -6.81 37.42 -11.50
C ILE A 161 -6.06 36.06 -11.40
N VAL A 162 -6.79 34.94 -11.29
CA VAL A 162 -6.22 33.60 -11.23
C VAL A 162 -5.72 33.13 -12.60
N SER A 163 -6.43 33.43 -13.70
CA SER A 163 -6.07 33.00 -15.06
C SER A 163 -5.19 34.01 -15.80
N GLY A 164 -5.40 35.33 -15.57
CA GLY A 164 -4.69 36.40 -16.29
C GLY A 164 -3.19 36.48 -15.97
N ALA A 165 -2.81 36.08 -14.75
CA ALA A 165 -1.39 35.93 -14.41
C ALA A 165 -0.76 34.59 -14.91
N ASN A 166 -1.56 33.64 -15.39
CA ASN A 166 -1.05 32.25 -15.49
C ASN A 166 -1.70 31.35 -16.57
N ILE A 167 -2.12 31.87 -17.73
CA ILE A 167 -2.57 31.01 -18.85
C ILE A 167 -1.49 29.95 -19.17
N GLY A 168 -0.21 30.34 -19.11
CA GLY A 168 0.90 29.41 -19.24
C GLY A 168 1.01 28.37 -18.12
N ASN A 169 0.50 28.67 -16.93
CA ASN A 169 0.46 27.69 -15.82
C ASN A 169 -0.72 26.73 -15.95
N ILE A 170 -1.87 27.22 -16.43
CA ILE A 170 -3.04 26.37 -16.72
C ILE A 170 -2.69 25.40 -17.85
N TYR A 171 -2.09 25.87 -18.93
CA TYR A 171 -1.61 25.02 -20.01
C TYR A 171 -0.59 23.98 -19.53
N ARG A 172 0.38 24.37 -18.71
CA ARG A 172 1.36 23.45 -18.09
C ARG A 172 0.69 22.45 -17.14
N ALA A 173 -0.30 22.90 -16.35
CA ALA A 173 -1.05 22.02 -15.48
C ALA A 173 -1.87 20.96 -16.26
N VAL A 174 -2.51 21.36 -17.36
CA VAL A 174 -3.25 20.41 -18.23
C VAL A 174 -2.31 19.39 -18.87
N ILE A 175 -1.14 19.84 -19.36
CA ILE A 175 -0.13 18.90 -19.89
C ILE A 175 0.39 17.98 -18.79
N ALA A 176 0.72 18.51 -17.61
CA ALA A 176 1.20 17.70 -16.49
C ALA A 176 0.15 16.68 -16.00
N LEU A 177 -1.13 17.04 -16.02
CA LEU A 177 -2.23 16.10 -15.75
C LEU A 177 -2.31 15.01 -16.82
N GLY A 178 -2.16 15.38 -18.10
CA GLY A 178 -2.15 14.41 -19.22
C GLY A 178 -0.96 13.45 -19.13
N ASP A 179 0.23 13.97 -18.87
CA ASP A 179 1.45 13.16 -18.69
C ASP A 179 1.34 12.24 -17.46
N GLY A 180 0.84 12.77 -16.33
CA GLY A 180 0.57 11.97 -15.13
C GLY A 180 -0.45 10.87 -15.37
N ALA A 181 -1.54 11.14 -16.10
CA ALA A 181 -2.55 10.16 -16.46
C ALA A 181 -1.98 9.07 -17.40
N PHE A 182 -1.19 9.46 -18.39
CA PHE A 182 -0.54 8.52 -19.28
C PHE A 182 0.44 7.60 -18.56
N HIS A 183 1.28 8.17 -17.68
CA HIS A 183 2.19 7.40 -16.84
C HIS A 183 1.45 6.44 -15.91
N LEU A 184 0.33 6.87 -15.32
CA LEU A 184 -0.53 6.02 -14.49
C LEU A 184 -1.12 4.86 -15.29
N LEU A 185 -1.63 5.13 -16.51
CA LEU A 185 -2.17 4.11 -17.40
C LEU A 185 -1.12 3.06 -17.79
N LEU A 186 0.10 3.51 -18.15
CA LEU A 186 1.20 2.59 -18.44
C LEU A 186 1.58 1.75 -17.23
N THR A 187 1.69 2.37 -16.06
CA THR A 187 2.01 1.66 -14.81
C THR A 187 0.94 0.62 -14.49
N MET A 188 -0.35 0.97 -14.65
CA MET A 188 -1.46 0.03 -14.49
C MET A 188 -1.43 -1.11 -15.51
N LEU A 189 -1.13 -0.80 -16.77
CA LEU A 189 -1.02 -1.82 -17.82
C LEU A 189 0.07 -2.83 -17.48
N PHE A 190 1.28 -2.37 -17.14
CA PHE A 190 2.38 -3.26 -16.76
C PHE A 190 2.09 -4.02 -15.47
N MET A 191 1.42 -3.40 -14.50
CA MET A 191 0.97 -4.07 -13.28
C MET A 191 -0.01 -5.20 -13.59
N LEU A 192 -0.98 -4.99 -14.48
CA LEU A 192 -1.96 -6.01 -14.87
C LEU A 192 -1.30 -7.16 -15.65
N ILE A 193 -0.35 -6.84 -16.54
CA ILE A 193 0.45 -7.86 -17.25
C ILE A 193 1.25 -8.69 -16.23
N ALA A 194 1.96 -8.04 -15.31
CA ALA A 194 2.70 -8.73 -14.28
C ALA A 194 1.78 -9.58 -13.38
N LEU A 195 0.63 -9.04 -12.99
CA LEU A 195 -0.38 -9.73 -12.19
C LEU A 195 -0.91 -11.00 -12.89
N PHE A 196 -1.13 -10.92 -14.21
CA PHE A 196 -1.54 -12.06 -15.01
C PHE A 196 -0.52 -13.20 -14.91
N PHE A 197 0.77 -12.89 -15.10
CA PHE A 197 1.83 -13.88 -15.01
C PHE A 197 2.01 -14.42 -13.59
N VAL A 198 1.87 -13.57 -12.56
CA VAL A 198 1.90 -14.01 -11.16
C VAL A 198 0.78 -15.00 -10.85
N PHE A 199 -0.44 -14.77 -11.34
CA PHE A 199 -1.53 -15.74 -11.17
C PHE A 199 -1.33 -17.01 -12.00
N ARG A 200 -0.92 -16.87 -13.27
CA ARG A 200 -0.77 -18.02 -14.18
C ARG A 200 0.38 -18.91 -13.78
N ASP A 201 1.54 -18.33 -13.50
CA ASP A 201 2.80 -19.04 -13.33
C ASP A 201 3.29 -19.07 -11.87
N GLY A 202 2.49 -18.51 -10.94
CA GLY A 202 2.88 -18.30 -9.54
C GLY A 202 3.34 -19.57 -8.81
N ALA A 203 2.75 -20.72 -9.09
CA ALA A 203 3.18 -22.00 -8.49
C ALA A 203 4.60 -22.38 -8.91
N SER A 204 4.97 -22.14 -10.17
CA SER A 204 6.33 -22.40 -10.67
C SER A 204 7.33 -21.42 -10.08
N PHE A 205 6.95 -20.16 -10.00
CA PHE A 205 7.77 -19.09 -9.42
C PHE A 205 8.03 -19.32 -7.92
N THR A 206 6.99 -19.67 -7.16
CA THR A 206 7.13 -19.99 -5.73
C THR A 206 8.09 -21.15 -5.52
N ARG A 207 7.99 -22.23 -6.33
CA ARG A 207 8.91 -23.37 -6.23
C ARG A 207 10.37 -22.97 -6.47
N GLN A 208 10.63 -22.07 -7.44
CA GLN A 208 11.98 -21.58 -7.70
C GLN A 208 12.50 -20.71 -6.56
N LEU A 209 11.63 -19.85 -5.99
CA LEU A 209 11.96 -19.05 -4.82
C LEU A 209 12.26 -19.92 -3.59
N ASP A 210 11.50 -21.01 -3.38
CA ASP A 210 11.73 -21.92 -2.27
C ASP A 210 13.09 -22.60 -2.39
N LEU A 211 13.43 -23.12 -3.58
CA LEU A 211 14.74 -23.73 -3.83
C LEU A 211 15.91 -22.75 -3.60
N LEU A 212 15.76 -21.50 -4.04
CA LEU A 212 16.78 -20.48 -3.83
C LEU A 212 16.84 -20.05 -2.37
N GLY A 213 15.68 -19.85 -1.74
CA GLY A 213 15.57 -19.40 -0.37
C GLY A 213 16.14 -20.41 0.62
N GLU A 214 15.84 -21.69 0.45
CA GLU A 214 16.42 -22.78 1.24
C GLU A 214 17.95 -22.86 1.11
N ARG A 215 18.48 -22.52 -0.08
CA ARG A 215 19.92 -22.50 -0.31
C ARG A 215 20.64 -21.30 0.31
N ILE A 216 19.98 -20.14 0.37
CA ILE A 216 20.54 -18.89 0.88
C ILE A 216 20.33 -18.76 2.40
N LEU A 217 19.16 -19.17 2.90
CA LEU A 217 18.72 -19.05 4.28
C LEU A 217 18.12 -20.36 4.81
N PRO A 218 18.90 -21.44 4.92
CA PRO A 218 18.39 -22.81 5.11
C PRO A 218 17.47 -22.95 6.33
N ALA A 219 17.76 -22.32 7.46
CA ALA A 219 16.95 -22.46 8.68
C ALA A 219 15.80 -21.44 8.78
N ARG A 220 15.80 -20.37 7.97
CA ARG A 220 14.92 -19.21 8.11
C ARG A 220 13.89 -19.11 6.98
N TRP A 221 14.18 -19.72 5.83
CA TRP A 221 13.36 -19.59 4.64
C TRP A 221 11.94 -20.09 4.84
N GLU A 222 11.75 -21.25 5.45
CA GLU A 222 10.43 -21.83 5.68
C GLU A 222 9.50 -20.87 6.46
N ARG A 223 10.06 -20.13 7.40
CA ARG A 223 9.29 -19.16 8.18
C ARG A 223 9.04 -17.86 7.41
N ILE A 224 10.05 -17.32 6.74
CA ILE A 224 9.94 -16.10 5.93
C ILE A 224 8.94 -16.30 4.80
N SER A 225 9.00 -17.43 4.09
CA SER A 225 8.10 -17.74 2.97
C SER A 225 6.63 -17.86 3.38
N ARG A 226 6.33 -18.11 4.66
CA ARG A 226 4.96 -18.12 5.20
C ARG A 226 4.55 -16.75 5.77
N VAL A 227 5.42 -16.09 6.51
CA VAL A 227 5.12 -14.83 7.20
C VAL A 227 4.96 -13.68 6.21
N VAL A 228 5.81 -13.59 5.19
CA VAL A 228 5.78 -12.49 4.21
C VAL A 228 4.45 -12.43 3.45
N PRO A 229 3.98 -13.48 2.76
CA PRO A 229 2.69 -13.46 2.07
C PRO A 229 1.51 -13.22 3.00
N ALA A 230 1.52 -13.83 4.20
CA ALA A 230 0.47 -13.64 5.18
C ALA A 230 0.38 -12.18 5.67
N THR A 231 1.52 -11.55 5.92
CA THR A 231 1.60 -10.14 6.32
C THR A 231 1.09 -9.22 5.22
N ILE A 232 1.52 -9.42 3.98
CA ILE A 232 1.05 -8.63 2.83
C ILE A 232 -0.46 -8.79 2.68
N SER A 233 -0.94 -10.04 2.64
CA SER A 233 -2.37 -10.34 2.46
C SER A 233 -3.23 -9.72 3.56
N SER A 234 -2.87 -9.89 4.83
CA SER A 234 -3.63 -9.34 5.96
C SER A 234 -3.63 -7.82 5.98
N THR A 235 -2.48 -7.19 5.69
CA THR A 235 -2.37 -5.72 5.66
C THR A 235 -3.24 -5.13 4.56
N VAL A 236 -3.08 -5.60 3.32
CA VAL A 236 -3.81 -5.04 2.16
C VAL A 236 -5.31 -5.32 2.27
N THR A 237 -5.69 -6.57 2.59
CA THR A 237 -7.11 -6.92 2.75
C THR A 237 -7.73 -6.12 3.88
N GLY A 238 -7.04 -6.00 5.02
CA GLY A 238 -7.50 -5.24 6.17
C GLY A 238 -7.68 -3.76 5.84
N MET A 239 -6.68 -3.11 5.23
CA MET A 239 -6.78 -1.70 4.81
C MET A 239 -7.91 -1.48 3.81
N THR A 240 -8.04 -2.36 2.82
CA THR A 240 -9.11 -2.27 1.82
C THR A 240 -10.49 -2.41 2.43
N LEU A 241 -10.69 -3.37 3.32
CA LEU A 241 -11.98 -3.57 4.00
C LEU A 241 -12.34 -2.39 4.92
N ILE A 242 -11.36 -1.83 5.63
CA ILE A 242 -11.57 -0.63 6.44
C ILE A 242 -11.94 0.56 5.53
N ALA A 243 -11.20 0.80 4.46
CA ALA A 243 -11.47 1.89 3.53
C ALA A 243 -12.89 1.82 2.93
N ILE A 244 -13.31 0.62 2.51
CA ILE A 244 -14.67 0.40 2.01
C ILE A 244 -15.70 0.62 3.13
N GLY A 245 -15.46 0.07 4.31
CA GLY A 245 -16.35 0.19 5.46
C GLY A 245 -16.55 1.65 5.87
N GLU A 246 -15.47 2.39 6.07
CA GLU A 246 -15.51 3.82 6.42
C GLU A 246 -16.16 4.66 5.32
N GLY A 247 -15.85 4.37 4.04
CA GLY A 247 -16.48 5.06 2.91
C GLY A 247 -17.99 4.86 2.86
N ILE A 248 -18.48 3.64 3.12
CA ILE A 248 -19.91 3.33 3.16
C ILE A 248 -20.58 3.95 4.39
N VAL A 249 -20.03 3.72 5.57
CA VAL A 249 -20.64 4.17 6.84
C VAL A 249 -20.70 5.68 6.93
N LEU A 250 -19.60 6.37 6.60
CA LEU A 250 -19.55 7.83 6.58
C LEU A 250 -20.33 8.40 5.38
N GLY A 251 -20.33 7.74 4.22
CA GLY A 251 -21.17 8.13 3.08
C GLY A 251 -22.66 8.11 3.40
N ILE A 252 -23.13 7.09 4.12
CA ILE A 252 -24.52 7.03 4.63
C ILE A 252 -24.76 8.14 5.67
N ALA A 253 -23.79 8.41 6.55
CA ALA A 253 -23.92 9.49 7.53
C ALA A 253 -23.98 10.87 6.84
N TYR A 254 -23.22 11.11 5.79
CA TYR A 254 -23.28 12.32 4.96
C TYR A 254 -24.66 12.47 4.31
N TRP A 255 -25.20 11.38 3.75
CA TRP A 255 -26.52 11.39 3.15
C TRP A 255 -27.61 11.72 4.20
N LEU A 256 -27.59 11.11 5.37
CA LEU A 256 -28.53 11.40 6.46
C LEU A 256 -28.40 12.81 7.00
N ALA A 257 -27.18 13.39 7.00
CA ALA A 257 -26.91 14.74 7.43
C ALA A 257 -27.30 15.81 6.37
N GLY A 258 -27.75 15.40 5.17
CA GLY A 258 -28.15 16.31 4.09
C GLY A 258 -26.96 16.98 3.40
N VAL A 259 -25.79 16.38 3.44
CA VAL A 259 -24.59 16.89 2.76
C VAL A 259 -24.79 16.76 1.25
N PRO A 260 -24.47 17.78 0.43
CA PRO A 260 -24.43 17.61 -1.02
C PRO A 260 -23.36 16.56 -1.37
N SER A 261 -23.69 15.72 -2.38
CA SER A 261 -22.72 14.75 -2.93
C SER A 261 -22.26 13.64 -1.97
N PRO A 262 -23.14 13.02 -1.20
CA PRO A 262 -22.75 12.09 -0.16
C PRO A 262 -22.01 10.87 -0.70
N VAL A 263 -22.30 10.44 -1.93
CA VAL A 263 -21.63 9.30 -2.58
C VAL A 263 -20.18 9.64 -2.93
N THR A 264 -19.97 10.80 -3.55
CA THR A 264 -18.62 11.28 -3.91
C THR A 264 -17.76 11.47 -2.66
N LEU A 265 -18.32 12.14 -1.64
CA LEU A 265 -17.63 12.36 -0.37
C LEU A 265 -17.39 11.06 0.39
N GLY A 266 -18.31 10.10 0.33
CA GLY A 266 -18.12 8.77 0.91
C GLY A 266 -16.97 8.00 0.26
N VAL A 267 -16.91 7.99 -1.07
CA VAL A 267 -15.80 7.37 -1.82
C VAL A 267 -14.47 8.08 -1.51
N LEU A 268 -14.47 9.41 -1.49
CA LEU A 268 -13.29 10.20 -1.13
C LEU A 268 -12.82 9.88 0.29
N THR A 269 -13.75 9.81 1.25
CA THR A 269 -13.45 9.45 2.64
C THR A 269 -12.89 8.04 2.74
N GLY A 270 -13.42 7.07 1.97
CA GLY A 270 -12.87 5.71 1.90
C GLY A 270 -11.42 5.69 1.38
N VAL A 271 -11.10 6.49 0.36
CA VAL A 271 -9.71 6.65 -0.12
C VAL A 271 -8.84 7.34 0.94
N MET A 272 -9.35 8.38 1.60
CA MET A 272 -8.63 9.07 2.68
C MET A 272 -8.41 8.17 3.89
N ALA A 273 -9.29 7.21 4.16
CA ALA A 273 -9.16 6.24 5.25
C ALA A 273 -7.93 5.29 5.12
N LEU A 274 -7.37 5.17 3.92
CA LEU A 274 -6.08 4.51 3.70
C LEU A 274 -4.92 5.27 4.33
N ILE A 275 -5.08 6.57 4.53
CA ILE A 275 -4.09 7.47 5.13
C ILE A 275 -4.39 7.57 6.62
N PRO A 276 -3.41 7.32 7.52
CA PRO A 276 -3.60 7.53 8.94
C PRO A 276 -4.04 8.97 9.26
N GLY A 277 -5.21 9.13 9.86
CA GLY A 277 -5.79 10.45 10.13
C GLY A 277 -6.63 11.03 8.97
N GLY A 278 -6.74 10.35 7.83
CA GLY A 278 -7.50 10.84 6.68
C GLY A 278 -9.00 10.82 6.88
N ALA A 279 -9.57 9.76 7.44
CA ALA A 279 -11.00 9.68 7.74
C ALA A 279 -11.44 10.75 8.75
N PRO A 280 -10.77 10.95 9.91
CA PRO A 280 -11.10 12.05 10.81
C PRO A 280 -10.98 13.43 10.17
N LEU A 281 -10.01 13.64 9.29
CA LEU A 281 -9.92 14.89 8.54
C LEU A 281 -11.15 15.07 7.63
N SER A 282 -11.56 14.02 6.91
CA SER A 282 -12.69 14.09 5.99
C SER A 282 -14.00 14.42 6.70
N PHE A 283 -14.40 13.66 7.72
CA PHE A 283 -15.67 13.93 8.38
C PHE A 283 -15.65 15.24 9.19
N THR A 284 -14.48 15.66 9.71
CA THR A 284 -14.35 16.96 10.39
C THR A 284 -14.58 18.10 9.41
N LEU A 285 -13.97 18.08 8.22
CA LEU A 285 -14.18 19.10 7.20
C LEU A 285 -15.64 19.18 6.75
N VAL A 286 -16.29 18.02 6.54
CA VAL A 286 -17.70 17.96 6.17
C VAL A 286 -18.61 18.47 7.31
N SER A 287 -18.28 18.14 8.56
CA SER A 287 -19.01 18.66 9.74
C SER A 287 -18.90 20.17 9.86
N VAL A 288 -17.70 20.72 9.70
CA VAL A 288 -17.46 22.18 9.70
C VAL A 288 -18.23 22.84 8.56
N TYR A 289 -18.22 22.25 7.36
CA TYR A 289 -19.01 22.76 6.24
C TYR A 289 -20.52 22.83 6.58
N LEU A 290 -21.10 21.76 7.17
CA LEU A 290 -22.51 21.75 7.59
C LEU A 290 -22.81 22.83 8.64
N MET A 291 -21.93 22.99 9.63
CA MET A 291 -22.09 24.05 10.65
C MET A 291 -22.03 25.43 10.00
N ALA A 292 -21.10 25.65 9.09
CA ALA A 292 -20.96 26.91 8.36
C ALA A 292 -22.14 27.18 7.42
N SER A 293 -22.77 26.17 6.85
CA SER A 293 -23.96 26.29 5.99
C SER A 293 -25.28 26.49 6.75
N GLY A 294 -25.23 26.70 8.08
CA GLY A 294 -26.41 26.93 8.93
C GLY A 294 -27.03 25.69 9.53
N SER A 295 -26.54 24.49 9.23
CA SER A 295 -27.04 23.21 9.76
C SER A 295 -26.23 22.78 11.00
N LEU A 296 -26.21 23.62 12.05
CA LEU A 296 -25.38 23.40 13.25
C LEU A 296 -25.62 22.02 13.89
N PHE A 297 -26.88 21.63 14.05
CA PHE A 297 -27.22 20.35 14.67
C PHE A 297 -26.72 19.16 13.84
N ALA A 298 -26.92 19.17 12.52
CA ALA A 298 -26.44 18.13 11.62
C ALA A 298 -24.91 18.05 11.61
N GLY A 299 -24.21 19.18 11.62
CA GLY A 299 -22.76 19.22 11.67
C GLY A 299 -22.19 18.66 12.98
N ILE A 300 -22.78 19.02 14.14
CA ILE A 300 -22.37 18.46 15.43
C ILE A 300 -22.67 16.96 15.49
N ALA A 301 -23.88 16.54 15.06
CA ALA A 301 -24.26 15.15 15.05
C ALA A 301 -23.33 14.29 14.17
N LEU A 302 -22.95 14.80 13.00
CA LEU A 302 -22.01 14.14 12.09
C LEU A 302 -20.61 14.03 12.72
N PHE A 303 -20.13 15.10 13.38
CA PHE A 303 -18.83 15.08 14.05
C PHE A 303 -18.78 14.06 15.19
N VAL A 304 -19.83 14.03 16.02
CA VAL A 304 -19.95 13.06 17.11
C VAL A 304 -20.02 11.63 16.56
N TRP A 305 -20.86 11.41 15.55
CA TRP A 305 -20.96 10.09 14.90
C TRP A 305 -19.63 9.62 14.31
N GLY A 306 -18.96 10.46 13.51
CA GLY A 306 -17.66 10.12 12.92
C GLY A 306 -16.59 9.83 13.97
N THR A 307 -16.61 10.58 15.10
CA THR A 307 -15.67 10.31 16.21
C THR A 307 -15.96 8.97 16.88
N VAL A 308 -17.22 8.63 17.13
CA VAL A 308 -17.64 7.34 17.74
C VAL A 308 -17.32 6.18 16.79
N GLU A 309 -17.65 6.33 15.51
CA GLU A 309 -17.37 5.34 14.46
C GLU A 309 -15.87 5.07 14.36
N LEU A 310 -15.06 6.12 14.23
CA LEU A 310 -13.60 6.02 14.18
C LEU A 310 -13.04 5.30 15.42
N PHE A 311 -13.55 5.63 16.62
CA PHE A 311 -13.12 4.95 17.84
C PHE A 311 -13.44 3.45 17.80
N ILE A 312 -14.63 3.08 17.30
CA ILE A 312 -15.03 1.68 17.14
C ILE A 312 -14.11 0.99 16.13
N VAL A 313 -13.89 1.60 14.97
CA VAL A 313 -13.02 1.04 13.92
C VAL A 313 -11.59 0.85 14.43
N ASP A 314 -11.00 1.86 15.04
CA ASP A 314 -9.60 1.82 15.50
C ASP A 314 -9.39 0.84 16.67
N LYS A 315 -10.35 0.69 17.56
CA LYS A 315 -10.21 -0.19 18.73
C LYS A 315 -10.65 -1.62 18.51
N THR A 316 -11.59 -1.87 17.58
CA THR A 316 -12.18 -3.20 17.38
C THR A 316 -11.95 -3.78 15.99
N VAL A 317 -12.22 -3.00 14.95
CA VAL A 317 -12.21 -3.49 13.56
C VAL A 317 -10.77 -3.57 13.02
N ARG A 318 -10.01 -2.50 13.16
CA ARG A 318 -8.61 -2.43 12.68
C ARG A 318 -7.71 -3.50 13.29
N PRO A 319 -7.72 -3.77 14.63
CA PRO A 319 -6.94 -4.86 15.20
C PRO A 319 -7.35 -6.25 14.73
N LYS A 320 -8.62 -6.45 14.39
CA LYS A 320 -9.13 -7.75 13.90
C LYS A 320 -8.82 -7.98 12.43
N LEU A 321 -8.91 -6.94 11.60
CA LEU A 321 -8.72 -7.05 10.14
C LEU A 321 -7.26 -6.90 9.72
N VAL A 322 -6.54 -5.92 10.28
CA VAL A 322 -5.14 -5.63 9.99
C VAL A 322 -4.20 -6.33 10.98
N GLY A 323 -4.78 -6.86 12.07
CA GLY A 323 -4.07 -7.53 13.16
C GLY A 323 -3.57 -8.93 12.83
N GLY A 324 -3.01 -9.15 11.63
CA GLY A 324 -2.18 -10.29 11.30
C GLY A 324 -1.10 -10.51 12.40
N PRO A 325 -0.14 -11.38 12.22
CA PRO A 325 0.86 -11.70 13.23
C PRO A 325 1.64 -10.49 13.77
N ILE A 326 1.42 -9.29 13.17
CA ILE A 326 2.23 -8.11 13.49
C ILE A 326 1.35 -6.88 13.70
N LYS A 327 1.26 -6.45 14.97
CA LYS A 327 0.74 -5.12 15.29
C LYS A 327 1.77 -4.08 14.87
N LEU A 328 1.49 -3.36 13.77
CA LEU A 328 2.36 -2.27 13.30
C LEU A 328 2.19 -1.06 14.21
N PRO A 329 3.29 -0.49 14.74
CA PRO A 329 3.24 0.81 15.38
C PRO A 329 2.83 1.90 14.38
N PHE A 330 2.25 2.99 14.88
CA PHE A 330 1.81 4.12 14.05
C PHE A 330 2.95 4.72 13.20
N LEU A 331 4.11 4.95 13.82
CA LEU A 331 5.25 5.59 13.15
C LEU A 331 5.72 4.85 11.89
N PRO A 332 6.05 3.55 11.92
CA PRO A 332 6.43 2.81 10.72
C PRO A 332 5.36 2.89 9.62
N THR A 333 4.08 2.77 9.97
CA THR A 333 2.99 2.86 9.00
C THR A 333 2.96 4.25 8.34
N PHE A 334 3.09 5.31 9.13
CA PHE A 334 3.10 6.70 8.67
C PHE A 334 4.30 6.99 7.76
N PHE A 335 5.52 6.60 8.16
CA PHE A 335 6.71 6.75 7.31
C PHE A 335 6.64 5.92 6.04
N GLY A 336 6.12 4.69 6.13
CA GLY A 336 5.90 3.85 4.97
C GLY A 336 4.96 4.51 3.97
N LEU A 337 3.86 5.09 4.46
CA LEU A 337 2.89 5.79 3.63
C LEU A 337 3.50 7.02 2.94
N ILE A 338 4.11 7.94 3.69
CA ILE A 338 4.71 9.16 3.12
C ILE A 338 5.83 8.80 2.14
N GLY A 339 6.73 7.89 2.53
CA GLY A 339 7.81 7.42 1.67
C GLY A 339 7.27 6.73 0.41
N GLY A 340 6.25 5.89 0.57
CA GLY A 340 5.57 5.21 -0.53
C GLY A 340 4.94 6.19 -1.51
N VAL A 341 4.15 7.14 -1.03
CA VAL A 341 3.52 8.17 -1.88
C VAL A 341 4.55 9.00 -2.63
N LYS A 342 5.61 9.42 -1.95
CA LYS A 342 6.68 10.22 -2.57
C LYS A 342 7.42 9.49 -3.68
N THR A 343 7.63 8.16 -3.53
CA THR A 343 8.42 7.36 -4.46
C THR A 343 7.60 6.67 -5.56
N MET A 344 6.36 6.25 -5.23
CA MET A 344 5.52 5.40 -6.08
C MET A 344 4.14 6.02 -6.37
N GLY A 345 3.89 7.27 -5.92
CA GLY A 345 2.61 7.95 -6.09
C GLY A 345 1.46 7.21 -5.39
N PHE A 346 0.30 7.17 -6.02
CA PHE A 346 -0.92 6.55 -5.46
C PHE A 346 -0.73 5.08 -5.04
N LEU A 347 0.01 4.29 -5.82
CA LEU A 347 0.32 2.90 -5.48
C LEU A 347 1.13 2.78 -4.18
N GLY A 348 1.92 3.80 -3.87
CA GLY A 348 2.71 3.88 -2.64
C GLY A 348 1.87 3.93 -1.36
N LEU A 349 0.59 4.34 -1.43
CA LEU A 349 -0.36 4.29 -0.30
C LEU A 349 -0.52 2.85 0.23
N PHE A 350 -0.48 1.87 -0.66
CA PHE A 350 -0.59 0.46 -0.30
C PHE A 350 0.78 -0.20 -0.09
N ILE A 351 1.71 0.05 -1.00
CA ILE A 351 3.03 -0.62 -0.99
C ILE A 351 3.87 -0.13 0.20
N GLY A 352 3.82 1.15 0.53
CA GLY A 352 4.61 1.73 1.61
C GLY A 352 4.34 1.08 2.98
N PRO A 353 3.10 1.08 3.48
CA PRO A 353 2.75 0.36 4.71
C PRO A 353 3.07 -1.13 4.68
N VAL A 354 2.87 -1.79 3.52
CA VAL A 354 3.22 -3.22 3.34
C VAL A 354 4.72 -3.44 3.49
N LEU A 355 5.56 -2.62 2.86
CA LEU A 355 7.01 -2.72 3.00
C LEU A 355 7.46 -2.49 4.45
N MET A 356 6.88 -1.51 5.15
CA MET A 356 7.18 -1.29 6.56
C MET A 356 6.70 -2.45 7.43
N ALA A 357 5.55 -3.04 7.11
CA ALA A 357 5.07 -4.25 7.77
C ALA A 357 6.07 -5.42 7.62
N LEU A 358 6.60 -5.60 6.43
CA LEU A 358 7.61 -6.62 6.15
C LEU A 358 8.92 -6.34 6.91
N ILE A 359 9.41 -5.11 6.91
CA ILE A 359 10.62 -4.73 7.64
C ILE A 359 10.45 -5.01 9.14
N VAL A 360 9.35 -4.56 9.74
CA VAL A 360 9.06 -4.80 11.16
C VAL A 360 8.90 -6.29 11.45
N SER A 361 8.28 -7.04 10.52
CA SER A 361 8.11 -8.50 10.63
C SER A 361 9.45 -9.21 10.69
N ILE A 362 10.31 -8.93 9.71
CA ILE A 362 11.64 -9.53 9.59
C ILE A 362 12.51 -9.13 10.80
N TRP A 363 12.43 -7.86 11.21
CA TRP A 363 13.16 -7.36 12.38
C TRP A 363 12.76 -8.10 13.67
N ARG A 364 11.44 -8.24 13.92
CA ARG A 364 10.97 -8.96 15.12
C ARG A 364 11.36 -10.43 15.11
N GLU A 365 11.33 -11.05 13.95
CA GLU A 365 11.74 -12.45 13.82
C GLU A 365 13.25 -12.59 14.13
N TRP A 366 14.06 -11.65 13.68
CA TRP A 366 15.49 -11.64 13.95
C TRP A 366 15.80 -11.42 15.44
N MET A 367 15.11 -10.46 16.08
CA MET A 367 15.27 -10.22 17.51
C MET A 367 14.86 -11.42 18.36
N ARG A 368 13.79 -12.11 17.97
CA ARG A 368 13.34 -13.33 18.66
C ARG A 368 14.37 -14.46 18.60
N GLU A 369 15.11 -14.59 17.51
CA GLU A 369 16.20 -15.58 17.42
C GLU A 369 17.36 -15.25 18.36
N VAL A 370 17.69 -13.96 18.51
CA VAL A 370 18.72 -13.52 19.42
C VAL A 370 18.34 -13.85 20.87
N GLU A 371 17.07 -13.56 21.27
CA GLU A 371 16.57 -13.90 22.60
C GLU A 371 16.59 -15.42 22.87
N LEU A 372 16.29 -16.25 21.87
CA LEU A 372 16.33 -17.72 22.00
C LEU A 372 17.78 -18.27 22.06
N SER A 373 18.74 -17.59 21.42
CA SER A 373 20.15 -17.98 21.46
C SER A 373 20.84 -17.63 22.78
N ASP A 374 20.28 -16.64 23.51
CA ASP A 374 20.80 -16.22 24.82
C ASP A 374 20.24 -17.05 26.00
N ILE A 375 19.29 -17.96 25.74
CA ILE A 375 18.83 -18.91 26.76
C ILE A 375 19.90 -19.99 26.89
N PRO A 376 20.55 -20.14 28.04
CA PRO A 376 21.53 -21.21 28.25
C PRO A 376 20.85 -22.55 27.99
N ASP A 377 21.51 -23.44 27.24
CA ASP A 377 21.04 -24.78 26.97
C ASP A 377 20.74 -25.48 28.31
N PRO A 378 19.49 -25.89 28.58
CA PRO A 378 19.17 -26.59 29.83
C PRO A 378 19.97 -27.87 30.03
N MET A 379 20.56 -28.44 28.96
CA MET A 379 21.43 -29.60 29.00
C MET A 379 22.91 -29.21 29.26
N ALA A 380 23.29 -27.91 29.14
CA ALA A 380 24.61 -27.42 29.46
C ALA A 380 24.81 -27.11 30.96
N LEU A 381 23.74 -27.22 31.74
CA LEU A 381 23.89 -27.23 33.20
C LEU A 381 24.59 -28.55 33.57
N GLU A 382 25.88 -28.48 33.92
CA GLU A 382 26.63 -29.59 34.51
C GLU A 382 25.73 -30.29 35.57
N PRO A 383 25.71 -31.63 35.60
CA PRO A 383 24.92 -32.35 36.61
C PRO A 383 25.39 -31.84 37.98
N GLN A 384 24.53 -31.15 38.68
CA GLN A 384 24.81 -30.74 40.03
C GLN A 384 25.26 -31.99 40.83
N PRO A 385 26.40 -32.01 41.51
CA PRO A 385 26.79 -33.15 42.30
C PRO A 385 25.68 -33.45 43.29
N MET A 386 25.13 -34.67 43.21
CA MET A 386 24.07 -35.11 44.11
C MET A 386 24.51 -34.81 45.57
N PRO A 387 23.61 -34.25 46.38
CA PRO A 387 23.93 -34.03 47.80
C PRO A 387 24.33 -35.36 48.39
N LYS A 388 25.54 -35.38 48.99
CA LYS A 388 26.05 -36.55 49.70
C LYS A 388 25.02 -36.99 50.69
N THR A 389 24.51 -38.23 50.57
CA THR A 389 23.63 -38.89 51.54
C THR A 389 24.28 -38.72 52.91
N PRO A 390 23.53 -38.26 53.94
CA PRO A 390 24.08 -38.16 55.28
C PRO A 390 24.45 -39.59 55.73
N ASP A 391 25.67 -39.72 56.28
CA ASP A 391 26.16 -40.98 56.86
C ASP A 391 25.13 -41.45 57.92
N VAL A 392 24.53 -42.63 57.69
CA VAL A 392 23.66 -43.28 58.62
C VAL A 392 24.54 -43.75 59.79
N ILE A 393 24.51 -43.03 60.92
CA ILE A 393 25.12 -43.43 62.17
C ILE A 393 24.41 -44.68 62.65
N VAL A 394 25.01 -45.82 62.40
CA VAL A 394 24.55 -47.11 62.95
C VAL A 394 24.87 -47.13 64.43
N THR A 395 23.90 -46.74 65.30
CA THR A 395 24.00 -46.89 66.76
C THR A 395 23.90 -48.38 67.11
N LYS A 396 25.03 -49.01 67.45
CA LYS A 396 25.03 -50.35 68.04
C LYS A 396 24.30 -50.29 69.38
N GLN A 397 23.12 -50.86 69.43
CA GLN A 397 22.47 -51.20 70.71
C GLN A 397 23.24 -52.36 71.34
N THR A 398 23.94 -52.10 72.44
CA THR A 398 24.53 -53.12 73.32
C THR A 398 23.39 -53.68 74.16
N THR A 399 23.01 -54.92 73.92
CA THR A 399 22.15 -55.70 74.85
C THR A 399 23.02 -56.18 76.04
N ALA A 400 22.66 -55.73 77.24
CA ALA A 400 23.15 -56.34 78.47
C ALA A 400 21.97 -56.93 79.22
N VAL A 401 22.05 -58.16 79.55
CA VAL A 401 21.34 -59.15 80.34
C VAL A 401 20.41 -58.59 81.44
#